data_06d56c82d409e11a545e5d51c0a2dd65
#
_entry.id   06d56c82d409e11a545e5d51c0a2dd65
#
_cell.length_a   1.000
_cell.length_b   1.000
_cell.length_c   1.000
_cell.angle_alpha   90.00
_cell.angle_beta   90.00
_cell.angle_gamma   90.00
#
_symmetry.space_group_name_H-M   'P 1'
#
loop_
_entity.id
_entity.type
_entity.pdbx_description
1 polymer ?
#
loop_
_entity_poly.entity_id
_entity_poly.type
_entity_poly.pdbx_seq_one_letter_code
_entity_poly.pdbx_strand_id
1 'polypeptide(L)'
;KGLIIFNARYALANPKVATDQDYASIEAVVGHEYFYNWTGDRVTLRDWFQLTLKEGLTVFRDQEFSADMLGDESARAVERIKNVKALRLAQFSEDSGPMAHPIRPDSYQAIDNFYTMTVYEKGAEVIRMLQTILGRDGFRRGFDRYIAENDGSAVTCEHFINAVLEGTPVDKELFKRWYSQAGTPRVTVSSSYDAQAHTLTLTCAQSTPPTPGQPTKDPVLIPFP
;
A
#
# COMPACT_ATOMS: atom_id res chain seq x y z
N LYS A 1 -14.35 -12.94 13.87
CA LYS A 1 -15.15 -12.05 13.00
C LYS A 1 -16.11 -11.28 13.87
N GLY A 2 -16.18 -9.96 13.70
CA GLY A 2 -17.02 -9.09 14.51
C GLY A 2 -16.48 -8.75 15.92
N LEU A 3 -15.27 -9.19 16.26
CA LEU A 3 -14.54 -8.75 17.45
C LEU A 3 -13.35 -7.91 17.02
N ILE A 4 -13.30 -6.68 17.50
CA ILE A 4 -12.27 -5.70 17.19
C ILE A 4 -11.51 -5.38 18.48
N ILE A 5 -10.18 -5.29 18.40
CA ILE A 5 -9.31 -4.99 19.54
C ILE A 5 -8.61 -3.66 19.29
N PHE A 6 -8.76 -2.73 20.23
CA PHE A 6 -8.16 -1.42 20.18
C PHE A 6 -7.09 -1.23 21.26
N ASN A 7 -6.02 -0.53 20.89
CA ASN A 7 -5.20 0.12 21.90
C ASN A 7 -6.00 1.30 22.49
N ALA A 8 -6.02 1.43 23.84
CA ALA A 8 -6.75 2.49 24.54
C ALA A 8 -6.38 3.91 24.03
N ARG A 9 -5.15 4.11 23.57
CA ARG A 9 -4.69 5.38 22.97
C ARG A 9 -5.51 5.78 21.74
N TYR A 10 -6.00 4.81 20.98
CA TYR A 10 -6.77 5.02 19.76
C TYR A 10 -8.27 4.72 19.92
N ALA A 11 -8.75 4.63 21.15
CA ALA A 11 -10.16 4.45 21.48
C ALA A 11 -10.68 5.49 22.46
N LEU A 12 -9.78 6.12 23.24
CA LEU A 12 -10.13 7.04 24.32
C LEU A 12 -9.46 8.39 24.08
N ALA A 13 -10.23 9.47 24.21
CA ALA A 13 -9.73 10.84 24.20
C ALA A 13 -10.28 11.63 25.39
N ASN A 14 -9.41 12.32 26.09
CA ASN A 14 -9.84 13.28 27.11
C ASN A 14 -9.90 14.68 26.48
N PRO A 15 -11.08 15.31 26.35
CA PRO A 15 -11.23 16.59 25.66
C PRO A 15 -10.45 17.76 26.28
N LYS A 16 -9.91 17.60 27.50
CA LYS A 16 -9.07 18.63 28.11
C LYS A 16 -7.62 18.61 27.65
N VAL A 17 -7.14 17.50 27.05
CA VAL A 17 -5.74 17.31 26.67
C VAL A 17 -5.56 16.72 25.27
N ALA A 18 -6.61 16.15 24.69
CA ALA A 18 -6.53 15.58 23.34
C ALA A 18 -6.43 16.69 22.30
N THR A 19 -5.58 16.45 21.30
CA THR A 19 -5.39 17.31 20.14
C THR A 19 -6.32 16.88 18.99
N ASP A 20 -6.47 17.72 17.96
CA ASP A 20 -7.18 17.36 16.74
C ASP A 20 -6.58 16.10 16.07
N GLN A 21 -5.25 15.95 16.18
CA GLN A 21 -4.56 14.76 15.67
C GLN A 21 -4.95 13.48 16.43
N ASP A 22 -5.20 13.56 17.74
CA ASP A 22 -5.65 12.42 18.52
C ASP A 22 -7.04 11.96 18.07
N TYR A 23 -7.95 12.90 17.83
CA TYR A 23 -9.29 12.59 17.30
C TYR A 23 -9.23 12.02 15.90
N ALA A 24 -8.44 12.61 14.99
CA ALA A 24 -8.24 12.09 13.65
C ALA A 24 -7.64 10.67 13.66
N SER A 25 -6.70 10.41 14.56
CA SER A 25 -6.10 9.07 14.72
C SER A 25 -7.11 8.03 15.22
N ILE A 26 -8.01 8.42 16.13
CA ILE A 26 -9.10 7.53 16.60
C ILE A 26 -10.03 7.20 15.46
N GLU A 27 -10.46 8.19 14.67
CA GLU A 27 -11.32 7.98 13.49
C GLU A 27 -10.67 7.03 12.49
N ALA A 28 -9.42 7.27 12.13
CA ALA A 28 -8.67 6.44 11.19
C ALA A 28 -8.55 4.99 11.68
N VAL A 29 -8.18 4.78 12.95
CA VAL A 29 -8.04 3.44 13.53
C VAL A 29 -9.40 2.72 13.64
N VAL A 30 -10.48 3.42 13.97
CA VAL A 30 -11.82 2.82 13.96
C VAL A 30 -12.19 2.36 12.54
N GLY A 31 -11.90 3.17 11.53
CA GLY A 31 -12.06 2.77 10.13
C GLY A 31 -11.20 1.56 9.75
N HIS A 32 -9.93 1.57 10.14
CA HIS A 32 -8.97 0.49 9.91
C HIS A 32 -9.50 -0.84 10.47
N GLU A 33 -9.81 -0.88 11.74
CA GLU A 33 -10.30 -2.08 12.43
C GLU A 33 -11.65 -2.56 11.87
N TYR A 34 -12.53 -1.63 11.47
CA TYR A 34 -13.80 -1.98 10.84
C TYR A 34 -13.59 -2.70 9.49
N PHE A 35 -12.62 -2.25 8.69
CA PHE A 35 -12.33 -2.87 7.40
C PHE A 35 -11.78 -4.30 7.52
N TYR A 36 -11.16 -4.67 8.64
CA TYR A 36 -10.75 -6.06 8.88
C TYR A 36 -11.89 -7.06 8.79
N ASN A 37 -13.15 -6.68 8.98
CA ASN A 37 -14.28 -7.57 8.80
C ASN A 37 -14.29 -8.27 7.43
N TRP A 38 -13.80 -7.60 6.38
CA TRP A 38 -13.67 -8.17 5.03
C TRP A 38 -12.26 -8.66 4.77
N THR A 39 -11.28 -7.80 4.94
CA THR A 39 -9.88 -8.04 4.60
C THR A 39 -9.06 -8.38 5.85
N GLY A 40 -9.09 -9.63 6.22
CA GLY A 40 -8.46 -10.21 7.40
C GLY A 40 -9.36 -11.22 8.09
N ASP A 41 -10.65 -10.92 8.24
CA ASP A 41 -11.61 -11.78 8.92
C ASP A 41 -12.37 -12.71 7.96
N ARG A 42 -13.14 -12.17 7.03
CA ARG A 42 -13.90 -12.98 6.06
C ARG A 42 -12.97 -13.61 5.03
N VAL A 43 -12.06 -12.83 4.47
CA VAL A 43 -10.95 -13.31 3.65
C VAL A 43 -9.71 -13.22 4.52
N THR A 44 -9.26 -14.35 5.08
CA THR A 44 -8.16 -14.39 6.03
C THR A 44 -6.82 -14.70 5.36
N LEU A 45 -5.73 -14.50 6.10
CA LEU A 45 -4.38 -14.79 5.61
C LEU A 45 -4.06 -16.28 5.78
N ARG A 46 -3.43 -16.88 4.77
CA ARG A 46 -2.95 -18.25 4.85
C ARG A 46 -1.81 -18.41 5.87
N ASP A 47 -0.93 -17.42 5.94
CA ASP A 47 0.25 -17.39 6.81
C ASP A 47 0.70 -15.94 7.05
N TRP A 48 1.65 -15.75 7.98
CA TRP A 48 2.17 -14.44 8.36
C TRP A 48 2.90 -13.69 7.24
N PHE A 49 3.45 -14.38 6.25
CA PHE A 49 4.13 -13.73 5.11
C PHE A 49 3.15 -12.93 4.25
N GLN A 50 1.85 -13.20 4.35
CA GLN A 50 0.80 -12.50 3.61
C GLN A 50 0.29 -11.23 4.33
N LEU A 51 0.92 -10.80 5.42
CA LEU A 51 0.39 -9.77 6.32
C LEU A 51 0.04 -8.47 5.59
N THR A 52 0.83 -8.02 4.61
CA THR A 52 0.54 -6.81 3.83
C THR A 52 -0.81 -6.88 3.11
N LEU A 53 -1.29 -8.09 2.78
CA LEU A 53 -2.62 -8.28 2.17
C LEU A 53 -3.74 -7.83 3.10
N LYS A 54 -3.54 -7.92 4.40
CA LYS A 54 -4.44 -7.38 5.42
C LYS A 54 -4.06 -5.93 5.74
N GLU A 55 -2.85 -5.69 6.17
CA GLU A 55 -2.43 -4.40 6.69
C GLU A 55 -2.30 -3.32 5.62
N GLY A 56 -1.57 -3.57 4.54
CA GLY A 56 -1.40 -2.59 3.46
C GLY A 56 -2.72 -2.24 2.76
N LEU A 57 -3.57 -3.24 2.53
CA LEU A 57 -4.89 -3.02 1.94
C LEU A 57 -5.80 -2.22 2.89
N THR A 58 -5.74 -2.48 4.19
CA THR A 58 -6.57 -1.78 5.17
C THR A 58 -6.06 -0.36 5.42
N VAL A 59 -4.74 -0.12 5.47
CA VAL A 59 -4.18 1.24 5.52
C VAL A 59 -4.59 2.06 4.29
N PHE A 60 -4.56 1.48 3.10
CA PHE A 60 -5.09 2.16 1.92
C PHE A 60 -6.57 2.54 2.10
N ARG A 61 -7.37 1.65 2.67
CA ARG A 61 -8.81 1.88 2.88
C ARG A 61 -9.08 2.93 3.96
N ASP A 62 -8.36 2.90 5.09
CA ASP A 62 -8.53 3.89 6.15
C ASP A 62 -8.10 5.30 5.71
N GLN A 63 -7.03 5.41 4.91
CA GLN A 63 -6.60 6.67 4.30
C GLN A 63 -7.67 7.25 3.36
N GLU A 64 -8.29 6.42 2.52
CA GLU A 64 -9.41 6.84 1.67
C GLU A 64 -10.65 7.21 2.49
N PHE A 65 -10.95 6.46 3.56
CA PHE A 65 -12.03 6.74 4.48
C PHE A 65 -11.84 8.09 5.19
N SER A 66 -10.68 8.34 5.79
CA SER A 66 -10.37 9.61 6.45
C SER A 66 -10.46 10.78 5.48
N ALA A 67 -10.00 10.61 4.23
CA ALA A 67 -10.12 11.61 3.20
C ALA A 67 -11.58 11.88 2.79
N ASP A 68 -12.43 10.85 2.75
CA ASP A 68 -13.87 10.99 2.46
C ASP A 68 -14.60 11.68 3.62
N MET A 69 -14.24 11.39 4.87
CA MET A 69 -14.82 12.03 6.06
C MET A 69 -14.55 13.53 6.15
N LEU A 70 -13.43 14.00 5.60
CA LEU A 70 -13.09 15.42 5.55
C LEU A 70 -13.96 16.23 4.56
N GLY A 71 -14.57 15.59 3.59
CA GLY A 71 -15.69 16.10 2.81
C GLY A 71 -15.38 17.04 1.65
N ASP A 72 -14.13 17.49 1.46
CA ASP A 72 -13.74 18.34 0.33
C ASP A 72 -12.38 17.95 -0.31
N GLU A 73 -12.17 18.39 -1.55
CA GLU A 73 -10.96 18.04 -2.31
C GLU A 73 -9.67 18.62 -1.70
N SER A 74 -9.74 19.80 -1.09
CA SER A 74 -8.59 20.44 -0.44
C SER A 74 -8.15 19.66 0.77
N ALA A 75 -9.09 19.26 1.61
CA ALA A 75 -8.83 18.43 2.79
C ALA A 75 -8.31 17.04 2.40
N ARG A 76 -8.86 16.44 1.34
CA ARG A 76 -8.34 15.19 0.75
C ARG A 76 -6.90 15.32 0.30
N ALA A 77 -6.54 16.43 -0.37
CA ALA A 77 -5.17 16.70 -0.79
C ALA A 77 -4.21 16.87 0.40
N VAL A 78 -4.64 17.56 1.44
CA VAL A 78 -3.86 17.71 2.70
C VAL A 78 -3.62 16.36 3.36
N GLU A 79 -4.65 15.51 3.43
CA GLU A 79 -4.51 14.17 4.00
C GLU A 79 -3.53 13.32 3.19
N ARG A 80 -3.61 13.40 1.86
CA ARG A 80 -2.62 12.74 0.98
C ARG A 80 -1.19 13.22 1.23
N ILE A 81 -0.98 14.52 1.45
CA ILE A 81 0.35 15.08 1.78
C ILE A 81 0.86 14.49 3.11
N LYS A 82 0.01 14.34 4.12
CA LYS A 82 0.40 13.70 5.41
C LYS A 82 0.85 12.25 5.20
N ASN A 83 0.09 11.47 4.42
CA ASN A 83 0.41 10.08 4.13
C ASN A 83 1.73 9.95 3.36
N VAL A 84 1.96 10.79 2.34
CA VAL A 84 3.23 10.85 1.61
C VAL A 84 4.39 11.27 2.52
N LYS A 85 4.15 12.18 3.46
CA LYS A 85 5.17 12.58 4.43
C LYS A 85 5.57 11.43 5.34
N ALA A 86 4.61 10.66 5.87
CA ALA A 86 4.87 9.47 6.67
C ALA A 86 5.67 8.42 5.87
N LEU A 87 5.26 8.13 4.64
CA LEU A 87 5.98 7.23 3.74
C LEU A 87 7.45 7.66 3.54
N ARG A 88 7.68 8.92 3.19
CA ARG A 88 9.03 9.43 2.88
C ARG A 88 9.94 9.52 4.11
N LEU A 89 9.42 9.91 5.25
CA LEU A 89 10.22 10.08 6.47
C LEU A 89 10.53 8.77 7.17
N ALA A 90 9.60 7.83 7.18
CA ALA A 90 9.76 6.59 7.94
C ALA A 90 10.05 5.39 7.01
N GLN A 91 9.19 5.11 6.03
CA GLN A 91 9.31 3.91 5.21
C GLN A 91 10.52 3.96 4.26
N PHE A 92 10.84 5.09 3.62
CA PHE A 92 12.04 5.21 2.78
C PHE A 92 13.33 5.02 3.59
N SER A 93 13.33 5.46 4.85
CA SER A 93 14.44 5.22 5.78
C SER A 93 14.58 3.73 6.08
N GLU A 94 13.49 3.04 6.37
CA GLU A 94 13.47 1.58 6.59
C GLU A 94 13.93 0.82 5.33
N ASP A 95 13.45 1.22 4.16
CA ASP A 95 13.76 0.57 2.87
C ASP A 95 15.21 0.76 2.39
N SER A 96 15.91 1.77 2.92
CA SER A 96 17.33 2.04 2.63
C SER A 96 18.28 1.57 3.72
N GLY A 97 17.74 1.07 4.84
CA GLY A 97 18.51 0.66 6.01
C GLY A 97 18.86 -0.84 6.02
N PRO A 98 19.54 -1.28 7.10
CA PRO A 98 19.94 -2.68 7.26
C PRO A 98 18.76 -3.64 7.47
N MET A 99 17.57 -3.13 7.82
CA MET A 99 16.35 -3.88 8.03
C MET A 99 15.44 -3.88 6.79
N ALA A 100 15.91 -3.40 5.64
CA ALA A 100 15.14 -3.39 4.41
C ALA A 100 14.64 -4.79 4.05
N HIS A 101 13.35 -4.89 3.75
CA HIS A 101 12.67 -6.13 3.40
C HIS A 101 11.52 -5.83 2.42
N PRO A 102 11.05 -6.83 1.65
CA PRO A 102 9.89 -6.64 0.78
C PRO A 102 8.59 -6.52 1.59
N ILE A 103 7.52 -6.01 0.96
CA ILE A 103 6.19 -5.94 1.60
C ILE A 103 5.63 -7.33 1.92
N ARG A 104 6.07 -8.36 1.19
CA ARG A 104 5.85 -9.77 1.50
C ARG A 104 7.20 -10.41 1.86
N PRO A 105 7.64 -10.35 3.11
CA PRO A 105 8.87 -10.99 3.55
C PRO A 105 8.82 -12.51 3.35
N ASP A 106 9.98 -13.14 3.23
CA ASP A 106 10.13 -14.59 3.09
C ASP A 106 10.76 -15.27 4.32
N SER A 107 11.19 -14.46 5.28
CA SER A 107 11.78 -14.93 6.54
C SER A 107 11.53 -13.94 7.69
N TYR A 108 11.57 -14.42 8.91
CA TYR A 108 11.47 -13.64 10.14
C TYR A 108 12.15 -14.34 11.31
N GLN A 109 12.52 -13.59 12.34
CA GLN A 109 13.01 -14.14 13.61
C GLN A 109 11.91 -14.17 14.68
N ALA A 110 11.07 -13.13 14.72
CA ALA A 110 9.92 -13.06 15.59
C ALA A 110 8.73 -12.49 14.81
N ILE A 111 7.50 -12.90 15.17
CA ILE A 111 6.28 -12.51 14.43
C ILE A 111 6.07 -10.99 14.42
N ASP A 112 6.41 -10.29 15.49
CA ASP A 112 6.31 -8.83 15.57
C ASP A 112 7.22 -8.09 14.58
N ASN A 113 8.23 -8.77 13.99
CA ASN A 113 9.06 -8.20 12.93
C ASN A 113 8.28 -7.92 11.61
N PHE A 114 7.08 -8.48 11.45
CA PHE A 114 6.23 -8.18 10.30
C PHE A 114 5.50 -6.84 10.38
N TYR A 115 5.34 -6.26 11.57
CA TYR A 115 4.59 -5.03 11.79
C TYR A 115 5.47 -3.81 11.54
N THR A 116 5.73 -3.51 10.26
CA THR A 116 6.71 -2.52 9.79
C THR A 116 6.07 -1.46 8.91
N MET A 117 6.72 -0.31 8.77
CA MET A 117 6.30 0.74 7.82
C MET A 117 6.26 0.22 6.38
N THR A 118 7.13 -0.71 6.04
CA THR A 118 7.15 -1.34 4.72
C THR A 118 5.89 -2.16 4.47
N VAL A 119 5.53 -3.04 5.38
CA VAL A 119 4.34 -3.90 5.24
C VAL A 119 3.05 -3.07 5.22
N TYR A 120 2.97 -2.01 6.02
CA TYR A 120 1.80 -1.15 6.15
C TYR A 120 1.76 -0.06 5.08
N GLU A 121 2.69 0.89 5.11
CA GLU A 121 2.63 2.11 4.30
C GLU A 121 3.05 1.86 2.84
N LYS A 122 4.17 1.17 2.61
CA LYS A 122 4.53 0.79 1.23
C LYS A 122 3.51 -0.19 0.66
N GLY A 123 2.99 -1.12 1.48
CA GLY A 123 1.88 -1.98 1.09
C GLY A 123 0.67 -1.19 0.62
N ALA A 124 0.26 -0.16 1.37
CA ALA A 124 -0.84 0.72 0.98
C ALA A 124 -0.57 1.49 -0.32
N GLU A 125 0.67 1.96 -0.53
CA GLU A 125 1.04 2.66 -1.76
C GLU A 125 1.05 1.75 -2.99
N VAL A 126 1.42 0.48 -2.83
CA VAL A 126 1.30 -0.53 -3.92
C VAL A 126 -0.18 -0.73 -4.30
N ILE A 127 -1.08 -0.77 -3.33
CA ILE A 127 -2.53 -0.84 -3.58
C ILE A 127 -3.04 0.46 -4.24
N ARG A 128 -2.60 1.62 -3.77
CA ARG A 128 -2.95 2.92 -4.36
C ARG A 128 -2.49 3.03 -5.82
N MET A 129 -1.28 2.58 -6.11
CA MET A 129 -0.76 2.50 -7.47
C MET A 129 -1.67 1.63 -8.35
N LEU A 130 -2.13 0.50 -7.85
CA LEU A 130 -3.03 -0.39 -8.56
C LEU A 130 -4.37 0.28 -8.86
N GLN A 131 -4.96 0.99 -7.88
CA GLN A 131 -6.16 1.79 -8.09
C GLN A 131 -5.94 2.91 -9.12
N THR A 132 -4.76 3.55 -9.10
CA THR A 132 -4.43 4.61 -10.07
C THR A 132 -4.36 4.06 -11.49
N ILE A 133 -3.74 2.90 -11.69
CA ILE A 133 -3.63 2.24 -13.01
C ILE A 133 -5.01 1.81 -13.54
N LEU A 134 -5.86 1.25 -12.69
CA LEU A 134 -7.14 0.67 -13.08
C LEU A 134 -8.30 1.69 -13.06
N GLY A 135 -8.10 2.85 -12.45
CA GLY A 135 -9.17 3.75 -12.06
C GLY A 135 -10.02 3.19 -10.90
N ARG A 136 -10.80 4.06 -10.26
CA ARG A 136 -11.63 3.67 -9.09
C ARG A 136 -12.60 2.53 -9.42
N ASP A 137 -13.28 2.61 -10.54
CA ASP A 137 -14.28 1.59 -10.94
C ASP A 137 -13.63 0.27 -11.33
N GLY A 138 -12.49 0.31 -12.01
CA GLY A 138 -11.72 -0.88 -12.36
C GLY A 138 -11.21 -1.61 -11.13
N PHE A 139 -10.62 -0.88 -10.20
CA PHE A 139 -10.17 -1.40 -8.92
C PHE A 139 -11.33 -1.97 -8.10
N ARG A 140 -12.49 -1.27 -8.05
CA ARG A 140 -13.68 -1.73 -7.34
C ARG A 140 -14.18 -3.07 -7.89
N ARG A 141 -14.28 -3.22 -9.21
CA ARG A 141 -14.67 -4.50 -9.82
C ARG A 141 -13.70 -5.63 -9.47
N GLY A 142 -12.40 -5.35 -9.51
CA GLY A 142 -11.39 -6.34 -9.13
C GLY A 142 -11.46 -6.72 -7.66
N PHE A 143 -11.68 -5.75 -6.78
CA PHE A 143 -11.83 -5.97 -5.36
C PHE A 143 -13.10 -6.78 -5.03
N ASP A 144 -14.24 -6.46 -5.65
CA ASP A 144 -15.48 -7.22 -5.49
C ASP A 144 -15.31 -8.68 -5.92
N ARG A 145 -14.58 -8.91 -7.03
CA ARG A 145 -14.20 -10.26 -7.46
C ARG A 145 -13.35 -10.97 -6.41
N TYR A 146 -12.32 -10.30 -5.90
CA TYR A 146 -11.45 -10.86 -4.86
C TYR A 146 -12.25 -11.35 -3.64
N ILE A 147 -13.18 -10.53 -3.16
CA ILE A 147 -14.05 -10.91 -2.04
C ILE A 147 -14.98 -12.07 -2.42
N ALA A 148 -15.63 -12.01 -3.59
CA ALA A 148 -16.58 -13.03 -4.02
C ALA A 148 -15.93 -14.41 -4.21
N GLU A 149 -14.72 -14.45 -4.76
CA GLU A 149 -13.98 -15.69 -5.02
C GLU A 149 -13.35 -16.31 -3.76
N ASN A 150 -13.11 -15.49 -2.73
CA ASN A 150 -12.30 -15.91 -1.58
C ASN A 150 -13.03 -15.79 -0.22
N ASP A 151 -14.31 -15.48 -0.20
CA ASP A 151 -15.07 -15.34 1.04
C ASP A 151 -15.02 -16.63 1.87
N GLY A 152 -14.65 -16.50 3.14
CA GLY A 152 -14.49 -17.62 4.05
C GLY A 152 -13.18 -18.42 3.86
N SER A 153 -12.28 -18.00 2.99
CA SER A 153 -11.03 -18.70 2.67
C SER A 153 -9.81 -18.04 3.31
N ALA A 154 -8.71 -18.81 3.37
CA ALA A 154 -7.38 -18.34 3.73
C ALA A 154 -6.53 -18.17 2.45
N VAL A 155 -6.05 -16.97 2.20
CA VAL A 155 -5.49 -16.56 0.90
C VAL A 155 -4.05 -16.05 0.98
N THR A 156 -3.46 -15.87 -0.21
CA THR A 156 -2.14 -15.26 -0.42
C THR A 156 -2.26 -13.96 -1.21
N CYS A 157 -1.18 -13.19 -1.27
CA CYS A 157 -1.11 -11.97 -2.09
C CYS A 157 -1.41 -12.26 -3.57
N GLU A 158 -1.08 -13.45 -4.07
CA GLU A 158 -1.35 -13.86 -5.45
C GLU A 158 -2.86 -13.96 -5.74
N HIS A 159 -3.67 -14.43 -4.78
CA HIS A 159 -5.14 -14.47 -4.95
C HIS A 159 -5.68 -13.07 -5.19
N PHE A 160 -5.23 -12.10 -4.40
CA PHE A 160 -5.62 -10.69 -4.57
C PHE A 160 -5.19 -10.13 -5.92
N ILE A 161 -3.89 -10.27 -6.26
CA ILE A 161 -3.34 -9.74 -7.51
C ILE A 161 -4.06 -10.36 -8.71
N ASN A 162 -4.28 -11.68 -8.69
CA ASN A 162 -4.93 -12.38 -9.78
C ASN A 162 -6.38 -11.93 -9.98
N ALA A 163 -7.14 -11.79 -8.88
CA ALA A 163 -8.53 -11.34 -8.94
C ALA A 163 -8.66 -9.89 -9.40
N VAL A 164 -7.81 -8.99 -8.88
CA VAL A 164 -7.88 -7.55 -9.21
C VAL A 164 -7.42 -7.28 -10.63
N LEU A 165 -6.41 -7.99 -11.11
CA LEU A 165 -5.84 -7.80 -12.44
C LEU A 165 -6.48 -8.69 -13.53
N GLU A 166 -7.48 -9.49 -13.21
CA GLU A 166 -8.15 -10.34 -14.18
C GLU A 166 -8.86 -9.52 -15.26
N GLY A 167 -8.54 -9.83 -16.53
CA GLY A 167 -9.09 -9.12 -17.68
C GLY A 167 -8.53 -7.71 -17.90
N THR A 168 -7.44 -7.34 -17.22
CA THR A 168 -6.74 -6.06 -17.44
C THR A 168 -5.48 -6.25 -18.28
N PRO A 169 -4.95 -5.20 -18.94
CA PRO A 169 -3.72 -5.28 -19.71
C PRO A 169 -2.45 -5.19 -18.83
N VAL A 170 -2.58 -5.15 -17.51
CA VAL A 170 -1.45 -5.02 -16.59
C VAL A 170 -0.67 -6.33 -16.53
N ASP A 171 0.65 -6.25 -16.70
CA ASP A 171 1.54 -7.40 -16.52
C ASP A 171 1.58 -7.82 -15.05
N LYS A 172 0.92 -8.93 -14.75
CA LYS A 172 0.80 -9.47 -13.39
C LYS A 172 2.17 -9.84 -12.79
N GLU A 173 3.06 -10.43 -13.60
CA GLU A 173 4.37 -10.87 -13.10
C GLU A 173 5.29 -9.67 -12.81
N LEU A 174 5.23 -8.65 -13.65
CA LEU A 174 5.94 -7.40 -13.40
C LEU A 174 5.40 -6.68 -12.16
N PHE A 175 4.07 -6.69 -11.96
CA PHE A 175 3.45 -6.10 -10.77
C PHE A 175 3.80 -6.86 -9.49
N LYS A 176 3.84 -8.19 -9.51
CA LYS A 176 4.18 -9.03 -8.34
C LYS A 176 5.57 -8.74 -7.78
N ARG A 177 6.49 -8.18 -8.57
CA ARG A 177 7.82 -7.79 -8.09
C ARG A 177 7.78 -6.76 -6.98
N TRP A 178 6.74 -5.93 -6.89
CA TRP A 178 6.51 -5.03 -5.75
C TRP A 178 6.36 -5.78 -4.42
N TYR A 179 5.87 -7.01 -4.45
CA TYR A 179 5.69 -7.84 -3.26
C TYR A 179 6.96 -8.59 -2.85
N SER A 180 7.86 -8.85 -3.77
CA SER A 180 9.04 -9.70 -3.53
C SER A 180 10.37 -8.95 -3.46
N GLN A 181 10.42 -7.69 -3.91
CA GLN A 181 11.65 -6.90 -3.88
C GLN A 181 11.59 -5.79 -2.84
N ALA A 182 12.65 -5.72 -2.01
CA ALA A 182 12.91 -4.62 -1.09
C ALA A 182 13.57 -3.44 -1.82
N GLY A 183 13.62 -2.29 -1.17
CA GLY A 183 14.27 -1.09 -1.69
C GLY A 183 13.34 -0.19 -2.48
N THR A 184 13.69 1.09 -2.53
CA THR A 184 12.93 2.12 -3.23
C THR A 184 13.50 2.32 -4.63
N PRO A 185 12.73 2.05 -5.70
CA PRO A 185 13.15 2.30 -7.08
C PRO A 185 13.44 3.78 -7.32
N ARG A 186 14.43 4.04 -8.15
CA ARG A 186 14.80 5.37 -8.66
C ARG A 186 14.53 5.44 -10.14
N VAL A 187 13.91 6.51 -10.59
CA VAL A 187 13.70 6.79 -12.01
C VAL A 187 14.52 8.01 -12.39
N THR A 188 15.43 7.84 -13.33
CA THR A 188 16.18 8.93 -13.96
C THR A 188 15.49 9.31 -15.26
N VAL A 189 15.14 10.58 -15.41
CA VAL A 189 14.44 11.09 -16.60
C VAL A 189 15.34 12.07 -17.30
N SER A 190 15.53 11.88 -18.60
CA SER A 190 16.10 12.89 -19.51
C SER A 190 15.03 13.29 -20.54
N SER A 191 15.11 14.51 -21.03
CA SER A 191 14.17 15.02 -22.01
C SER A 191 14.88 15.65 -23.21
N SER A 192 14.29 15.48 -24.38
CA SER A 192 14.67 16.23 -25.59
C SER A 192 13.43 16.74 -26.31
N TYR A 193 13.49 17.98 -26.81
CA TYR A 193 12.39 18.58 -27.56
C TYR A 193 12.78 18.79 -29.01
N ASP A 194 12.00 18.23 -29.93
CA ASP A 194 12.09 18.47 -31.36
C ASP A 194 11.13 19.60 -31.74
N ALA A 195 11.66 20.77 -32.06
CA ALA A 195 10.87 21.94 -32.41
C ALA A 195 10.19 21.82 -33.79
N GLN A 196 10.71 20.99 -34.69
CA GLN A 196 10.10 20.80 -36.02
C GLN A 196 8.92 19.84 -35.94
N ALA A 197 9.07 18.75 -35.18
CA ALA A 197 8.02 17.76 -34.97
C ALA A 197 7.05 18.13 -33.85
N HIS A 198 7.32 19.20 -33.09
CA HIS A 198 6.59 19.58 -31.85
C HIS A 198 6.46 18.40 -30.85
N THR A 199 7.53 17.62 -30.73
CA THR A 199 7.53 16.39 -29.93
C THR A 199 8.50 16.51 -28.75
N LEU A 200 8.00 16.25 -27.54
CA LEU A 200 8.82 16.05 -26.33
C LEU A 200 9.06 14.55 -26.14
N THR A 201 10.32 14.16 -26.16
CA THR A 201 10.73 12.78 -25.84
C THR A 201 11.24 12.73 -24.41
N LEU A 202 10.68 11.83 -23.59
CA LEU A 202 11.15 11.51 -22.26
C LEU A 202 11.81 10.13 -22.29
N THR A 203 13.07 10.05 -21.88
CA THR A 203 13.77 8.78 -21.70
C THR A 203 13.84 8.49 -20.22
N CYS A 204 13.20 7.39 -19.79
CA CYS A 204 13.12 6.98 -18.40
C CYS A 204 13.96 5.73 -18.18
N ALA A 205 14.86 5.76 -17.19
CA ALA A 205 15.64 4.60 -16.75
C ALA A 205 15.36 4.36 -15.28
N GLN A 206 15.01 3.12 -14.91
CA GLN A 206 14.82 2.76 -13.51
C GLN A 206 15.99 1.91 -12.98
N SER A 207 16.27 2.09 -11.69
CA SER A 207 17.20 1.26 -10.93
C SER A 207 16.74 1.13 -9.50
N THR A 208 17.04 0.03 -8.85
CA THR A 208 16.78 -0.14 -7.41
C THR A 208 18.11 -0.52 -6.74
N PRO A 209 18.55 0.20 -5.70
CA PRO A 209 19.78 -0.14 -4.99
C PRO A 209 19.73 -1.54 -4.38
N PRO A 210 20.87 -2.22 -4.23
CA PRO A 210 20.96 -3.44 -3.46
C PRO A 210 20.45 -3.25 -2.02
N THR A 211 19.85 -4.31 -1.47
CA THR A 211 19.41 -4.37 -0.07
C THR A 211 19.89 -5.68 0.56
N PRO A 212 19.88 -5.82 1.90
CA PRO A 212 20.27 -7.07 2.54
C PRO A 212 19.52 -8.27 1.95
N GLY A 213 20.22 -9.33 1.61
CA GLY A 213 19.66 -10.52 0.98
C GLY A 213 19.26 -10.38 -0.49
N GLN A 214 19.28 -9.17 -1.06
CA GLN A 214 18.88 -8.91 -2.45
C GLN A 214 19.90 -8.00 -3.15
N PRO A 215 21.07 -8.54 -3.55
CA PRO A 215 22.14 -7.76 -4.18
C PRO A 215 21.81 -7.29 -5.60
N THR A 216 20.91 -7.97 -6.28
CA THR A 216 20.42 -7.62 -7.62
C THR A 216 18.92 -7.37 -7.60
N LYS A 217 18.45 -6.47 -8.45
CA LYS A 217 17.05 -6.07 -8.55
C LYS A 217 16.58 -6.10 -10.00
N ASP A 218 15.39 -6.65 -10.20
CA ASP A 218 14.71 -6.57 -11.47
C ASP A 218 13.88 -5.29 -11.59
N PRO A 219 13.60 -4.81 -12.81
CA PRO A 219 12.66 -3.72 -13.02
C PRO A 219 11.28 -4.04 -12.45
N VAL A 220 10.63 -3.04 -11.87
CA VAL A 220 9.23 -3.12 -11.39
C VAL A 220 8.32 -2.27 -12.28
N LEU A 221 7.01 -2.54 -12.23
CA LEU A 221 6.03 -1.69 -12.91
C LEU A 221 5.95 -0.34 -12.21
N ILE A 222 6.29 0.74 -12.92
CA ILE A 222 6.14 2.11 -12.44
C ILE A 222 5.24 2.85 -13.44
N PRO A 223 4.01 3.22 -13.07
CA PRO A 223 3.17 4.04 -13.92
C PRO A 223 3.80 5.43 -14.06
N PHE A 224 3.82 5.95 -15.27
CA PHE A 224 4.30 7.30 -15.57
C PHE A 224 3.10 8.10 -16.13
N PRO A 225 2.74 9.25 -15.50
CA PRO A 225 1.58 10.05 -15.92
C PRO A 225 1.79 10.76 -17.24
#